data_a5faf400b77f2596950d5339d9c3c2bd
#
_entry.id   a5faf400b77f2596950d5339d9c3c2bd
#
_cell.length_a   1.000
_cell.length_b   1.000
_cell.length_c   1.000
_cell.angle_alpha   90.00
_cell.angle_beta   90.00
_cell.angle_gamma   90.00
#
_symmetry.space_group_name_H-M   'P 1'
#
loop_
_entity.id
_entity.type
_entity.pdbx_description
1 polymer ?
#
loop_
_entity_poly.entity_id
_entity_poly.type
_entity_poly.pdbx_seq_one_letter_code
_entity_poly.pdbx_strand_id
1 'polypeptide(L)'
;MPSQKKILVVTQHFWPENFRINDIVEGFLQDGIAVDVLCGLPNYPKGEWFPGYSAAGPFEEEWHGARLYRCKEVPRRGNTSVNIFLNYVSWPWYAAHALHRLPGGYDAVFCFNTSPVLMCWPAIRYAKKHHIPFTNYVLDIWPENLYSVLNVKNKALRAIAQGVSDALYKKADRLIAMSEPLQQRLCQRTGMPPQKIAVIPQYCEDFYAVPQPDAALQAQFGGRFNLVFTGTFTPAQSLETVITAVQDARSRGADMLHLLLVGDGMSRAALEAKVKELHAEDAVTFYGSVPATDIPKVTALADALIVCLSDSPDLGLTVPAKVASYMAAGKPVLASMDGAGNAAVAAAGGLSSPACDAAALADNLLALTRMDAAQRAAMGQSAKEYYLAHYRRSELLRKLEHFILEGRV
;
A
#
# COMPACT_ATOMS: atom_id res chain seq x y z
N MET A 1 12.06 14.29 34.48
CA MET A 1 12.19 13.70 33.15
C MET A 1 10.94 14.07 32.39
N PRO A 2 10.97 14.43 31.10
CA PRO A 2 9.74 14.58 30.35
C PRO A 2 8.97 13.27 30.38
N SER A 3 7.65 13.33 30.59
CA SER A 3 6.81 12.13 30.59
C SER A 3 6.91 11.43 29.25
N GLN A 4 7.04 10.11 29.25
CA GLN A 4 7.03 9.31 28.02
C GLN A 4 5.77 9.63 27.21
N LYS A 5 5.95 9.95 25.94
CA LYS A 5 4.83 10.21 25.02
C LYS A 5 4.04 8.93 24.75
N LYS A 6 2.73 9.06 24.61
CA LYS A 6 1.84 7.93 24.38
C LYS A 6 0.86 8.20 23.24
N ILE A 7 0.80 7.31 22.26
CA ILE A 7 -0.08 7.41 21.08
C ILE A 7 -1.13 6.30 21.11
N LEU A 8 -2.39 6.66 20.85
CA LEU A 8 -3.43 5.69 20.49
C LEU A 8 -3.45 5.53 18.98
N VAL A 9 -3.08 4.36 18.49
CA VAL A 9 -3.22 3.98 17.07
C VAL A 9 -4.59 3.35 16.85
N VAL A 10 -5.30 3.81 15.83
CA VAL A 10 -6.61 3.28 15.44
C VAL A 10 -6.53 2.78 14.00
N THR A 11 -6.73 1.49 13.79
CA THR A 11 -6.71 0.85 12.48
C THR A 11 -7.54 -0.43 12.50
N GLN A 12 -8.24 -0.76 11.42
CA GLN A 12 -8.97 -2.02 11.36
C GLN A 12 -8.01 -3.20 11.28
N HIS A 13 -6.97 -3.09 10.46
CA HIS A 13 -6.03 -4.14 10.16
C HIS A 13 -4.72 -3.96 10.93
N PHE A 14 -4.30 -4.98 11.66
CA PHE A 14 -3.05 -5.03 12.41
C PHE A 14 -2.53 -6.46 12.50
N TRP A 15 -1.31 -6.63 13.00
CA TRP A 15 -0.70 -7.97 13.19
C TRP A 15 -1.72 -9.02 13.68
N PRO A 16 -1.68 -10.27 13.16
CA PRO A 16 -0.74 -10.87 12.22
C PRO A 16 -1.02 -10.57 10.73
N GLU A 17 -1.94 -9.70 10.41
CA GLU A 17 -2.16 -9.22 9.05
C GLU A 17 -0.97 -8.34 8.62
N ASN A 18 -0.49 -8.54 7.39
CA ASN A 18 0.71 -7.85 6.90
C ASN A 18 0.36 -6.45 6.35
N PHE A 19 0.34 -5.47 7.24
CA PHE A 19 0.13 -4.06 6.91
C PHE A 19 1.28 -3.20 7.42
N ARG A 20 1.60 -2.11 6.71
CA ARG A 20 2.66 -1.16 7.06
C ARG A 20 2.53 -0.59 8.48
N ILE A 21 1.33 -0.52 9.00
CA ILE A 21 1.09 -0.03 10.37
C ILE A 21 1.82 -0.86 11.45
N ASN A 22 2.08 -2.14 11.19
CA ASN A 22 2.84 -2.97 12.12
C ASN A 22 4.26 -2.41 12.29
N ASP A 23 4.94 -2.13 11.18
CA ASP A 23 6.28 -1.55 11.17
C ASP A 23 6.31 -0.11 11.72
N ILE A 24 5.26 0.69 11.46
CA ILE A 24 5.12 2.04 12.04
C ILE A 24 5.03 1.97 13.56
N VAL A 25 4.20 1.08 14.10
CA VAL A 25 4.06 0.92 15.56
C VAL A 25 5.36 0.40 16.17
N GLU A 26 6.03 -0.55 15.52
CA GLU A 26 7.33 -1.03 15.99
C GLU A 26 8.38 0.10 16.02
N GLY A 27 8.41 0.96 14.99
CA GLY A 27 9.28 2.14 14.95
C GLY A 27 9.00 3.09 16.12
N PHE A 28 7.75 3.44 16.38
CA PHE A 28 7.38 4.31 17.51
C PHE A 28 7.82 3.71 18.87
N LEU A 29 7.68 2.40 19.05
CA LEU A 29 8.15 1.72 20.26
C LEU A 29 9.67 1.78 20.39
N GLN A 30 10.42 1.58 19.29
CA GLN A 30 11.89 1.69 19.25
C GLN A 30 12.36 3.10 19.60
N ASP A 31 11.62 4.14 19.21
CA ASP A 31 11.91 5.54 19.52
C ASP A 31 11.40 5.95 20.93
N GLY A 32 10.93 4.98 21.72
CA GLY A 32 10.56 5.18 23.13
C GLY A 32 9.15 5.77 23.34
N ILE A 33 8.31 5.79 22.29
CA ILE A 33 6.91 6.20 22.38
C ILE A 33 6.07 5.01 22.85
N ALA A 34 5.26 5.18 23.87
CA ALA A 34 4.29 4.16 24.27
C ALA A 34 3.13 4.12 23.27
N VAL A 35 2.73 2.93 22.86
CA VAL A 35 1.65 2.74 21.87
C VAL A 35 0.63 1.74 22.37
N ASP A 36 -0.65 2.13 22.31
CA ASP A 36 -1.76 1.19 22.37
C ASP A 36 -2.46 1.18 21.00
N VAL A 37 -2.94 0.01 20.56
CA VAL A 37 -3.57 -0.16 19.24
C VAL A 37 -5.01 -0.62 19.40
N LEU A 38 -5.96 0.15 18.87
CA LEU A 38 -7.36 -0.26 18.70
C LEU A 38 -7.54 -0.84 17.29
N CYS A 39 -7.75 -2.15 17.18
CA CYS A 39 -7.78 -2.84 15.90
C CYS A 39 -8.89 -3.89 15.80
N GLY A 40 -9.03 -4.52 14.64
CA GLY A 40 -9.94 -5.63 14.38
C GLY A 40 -9.39 -6.99 14.79
N LEU A 41 -10.24 -7.99 14.78
CA LEU A 41 -9.83 -9.40 14.81
C LEU A 41 -9.30 -9.77 13.41
N PRO A 42 -8.11 -10.40 13.30
CA PRO A 42 -7.45 -10.59 12.02
C PRO A 42 -8.17 -11.62 11.14
N ASN A 43 -8.53 -11.19 9.91
CA ASN A 43 -9.23 -12.03 8.93
C ASN A 43 -8.92 -11.68 7.47
N TYR A 44 -8.13 -10.64 7.20
CA TYR A 44 -7.79 -10.18 5.86
C TYR A 44 -6.59 -10.98 5.30
N PRO A 45 -6.54 -11.37 4.01
CA PRO A 45 -7.50 -11.00 2.95
C PRO A 45 -8.64 -12.01 2.72
N LYS A 46 -8.58 -13.21 3.27
CA LYS A 46 -9.48 -14.33 2.94
C LYS A 46 -10.86 -14.24 3.61
N GLY A 47 -11.01 -13.39 4.62
CA GLY A 47 -12.22 -13.35 5.44
C GLY A 47 -12.37 -14.55 6.38
N GLU A 48 -11.27 -15.23 6.67
CA GLU A 48 -11.14 -16.32 7.62
C GLU A 48 -10.28 -15.87 8.79
N TRP A 49 -10.62 -16.32 10.00
CA TRP A 49 -9.83 -16.00 11.17
C TRP A 49 -8.43 -16.62 11.08
N PHE A 50 -7.43 -15.87 11.46
CA PHE A 50 -6.08 -16.40 11.62
C PHE A 50 -6.03 -17.45 12.74
N PRO A 51 -5.06 -18.39 12.74
CA PRO A 51 -4.89 -19.35 13.83
C PRO A 51 -4.80 -18.66 15.19
N GLY A 52 -5.57 -19.16 16.17
CA GLY A 52 -5.66 -18.58 17.51
C GLY A 52 -6.72 -17.48 17.67
N TYR A 53 -7.41 -17.07 16.58
CA TYR A 53 -8.46 -16.04 16.63
C TYR A 53 -9.82 -16.61 16.24
N SER A 54 -10.87 -15.99 16.80
CA SER A 54 -12.26 -16.30 16.50
C SER A 54 -13.15 -15.10 16.81
N ALA A 55 -14.46 -15.24 16.52
CA ALA A 55 -15.46 -14.25 16.95
C ALA A 55 -15.54 -14.07 18.49
N ALA A 56 -14.94 -14.97 19.27
CA ALA A 56 -14.86 -14.91 20.74
C ALA A 56 -13.55 -14.27 21.26
N GLY A 57 -12.68 -13.81 20.38
CA GLY A 57 -11.43 -13.16 20.76
C GLY A 57 -10.18 -13.95 20.31
N PRO A 58 -9.01 -13.64 20.89
CA PRO A 58 -8.75 -12.73 22.02
C PRO A 58 -9.06 -11.26 21.72
N PHE A 59 -9.53 -10.51 22.72
CA PHE A 59 -9.85 -9.09 22.58
C PHE A 59 -8.80 -8.16 23.18
N GLU A 60 -7.87 -8.68 23.97
CA GLU A 60 -6.71 -7.98 24.49
C GLU A 60 -5.50 -8.91 24.43
N GLU A 61 -4.40 -8.37 23.95
CA GLU A 61 -3.11 -9.06 23.86
C GLU A 61 -1.97 -8.02 23.85
N GLU A 62 -0.75 -8.49 24.00
CA GLU A 62 0.46 -7.67 23.90
C GLU A 62 1.26 -8.07 22.66
N TRP A 63 1.82 -7.07 21.98
CA TRP A 63 2.65 -7.26 20.81
C TRP A 63 3.83 -6.29 20.86
N HIS A 64 5.06 -6.79 20.98
CA HIS A 64 6.31 -6.03 21.03
C HIS A 64 6.32 -4.87 22.05
N GLY A 65 5.51 -4.96 23.11
CA GLY A 65 5.35 -3.90 24.12
C GLY A 65 4.17 -2.95 23.87
N ALA A 66 3.49 -3.06 22.73
CA ALA A 66 2.20 -2.40 22.51
C ALA A 66 1.05 -3.26 23.02
N ARG A 67 0.06 -2.64 23.69
CA ARG A 67 -1.18 -3.31 24.07
C ARG A 67 -2.19 -3.19 22.93
N LEU A 68 -2.73 -4.33 22.49
CA LEU A 68 -3.72 -4.41 21.42
C LEU A 68 -5.13 -4.57 22.03
N TYR A 69 -6.04 -3.67 21.65
CA TYR A 69 -7.47 -3.72 21.96
C TYR A 69 -8.23 -4.13 20.71
N ARG A 70 -8.53 -5.42 20.57
CA ARG A 70 -9.23 -5.94 19.41
C ARG A 70 -10.73 -5.78 19.54
N CYS A 71 -11.37 -5.53 18.42
CA CYS A 71 -12.82 -5.36 18.31
C CYS A 71 -13.40 -6.39 17.35
N LYS A 72 -14.65 -6.77 17.59
CA LYS A 72 -15.41 -7.62 16.67
C LYS A 72 -15.60 -6.93 15.33
N GLU A 73 -15.76 -7.74 14.30
CA GLU A 73 -16.16 -7.32 12.98
C GLU A 73 -16.83 -8.47 12.23
N VAL A 74 -17.56 -8.16 11.19
CA VAL A 74 -18.06 -9.16 10.24
C VAL A 74 -16.94 -9.47 9.25
N PRO A 75 -16.42 -10.71 9.20
CA PRO A 75 -15.33 -11.05 8.28
C PRO A 75 -15.81 -11.01 6.82
N ARG A 76 -14.89 -10.73 5.90
CA ARG A 76 -15.17 -10.60 4.44
C ARG A 76 -15.35 -11.95 3.74
N ARG A 77 -15.99 -12.92 4.33
CA ARG A 77 -16.14 -14.28 3.79
C ARG A 77 -16.59 -14.28 2.32
N GLY A 78 -15.83 -14.96 1.47
CA GLY A 78 -16.11 -15.05 0.03
C GLY A 78 -15.96 -13.72 -0.73
N ASN A 79 -15.49 -12.65 -0.11
CA ASN A 79 -15.32 -11.32 -0.71
C ASN A 79 -16.54 -10.81 -1.50
N THR A 80 -17.76 -11.17 -1.06
CA THR A 80 -18.99 -10.64 -1.66
C THR A 80 -19.18 -9.17 -1.29
N SER A 81 -19.80 -8.38 -2.17
CA SER A 81 -20.05 -6.95 -1.92
C SER A 81 -20.80 -6.71 -0.60
N VAL A 82 -21.73 -7.61 -0.23
CA VAL A 82 -22.47 -7.54 1.04
C VAL A 82 -21.54 -7.75 2.23
N ASN A 83 -20.70 -8.79 2.22
CA ASN A 83 -19.78 -9.07 3.31
C ASN A 83 -18.71 -7.98 3.44
N ILE A 84 -18.23 -7.42 2.33
CA ILE A 84 -17.32 -6.27 2.33
C ILE A 84 -17.99 -5.06 2.96
N PHE A 85 -19.24 -4.74 2.58
CA PHE A 85 -19.98 -3.63 3.16
C PHE A 85 -20.24 -3.82 4.66
N LEU A 86 -20.67 -5.01 5.09
CA LEU A 86 -20.84 -5.34 6.50
C LEU A 86 -19.55 -5.24 7.29
N ASN A 87 -18.44 -5.68 6.73
CA ASN A 87 -17.12 -5.51 7.34
C ASN A 87 -16.79 -4.03 7.54
N TYR A 88 -17.02 -3.18 6.52
CA TYR A 88 -16.74 -1.74 6.55
C TYR A 88 -17.54 -0.97 7.60
N VAL A 89 -18.75 -1.40 7.95
CA VAL A 89 -19.60 -0.71 8.93
C VAL A 89 -19.53 -1.34 10.32
N SER A 90 -19.31 -2.65 10.42
CA SER A 90 -19.34 -3.36 11.70
C SER A 90 -18.14 -3.04 12.58
N TRP A 91 -16.92 -3.03 12.03
CA TRP A 91 -15.74 -2.74 12.83
C TRP A 91 -15.77 -1.35 13.47
N PRO A 92 -16.03 -0.24 12.74
CA PRO A 92 -16.10 1.08 13.36
C PRO A 92 -17.16 1.17 14.46
N TRP A 93 -18.28 0.45 14.27
CA TRP A 93 -19.33 0.37 15.28
C TRP A 93 -18.86 -0.30 16.57
N TYR A 94 -18.27 -1.51 16.46
CA TYR A 94 -17.76 -2.21 17.65
C TYR A 94 -16.59 -1.47 18.29
N ALA A 95 -15.69 -0.91 17.49
CA ALA A 95 -14.55 -0.13 17.98
C ALA A 95 -15.01 1.12 18.74
N ALA A 96 -16.02 1.84 18.23
CA ALA A 96 -16.58 3.01 18.92
C ALA A 96 -17.27 2.67 20.26
N HIS A 97 -17.80 1.45 20.39
CA HIS A 97 -18.35 0.97 21.66
C HIS A 97 -17.28 0.45 22.63
N ALA A 98 -16.14 -0.02 22.11
CA ALA A 98 -15.03 -0.53 22.92
C ALA A 98 -14.11 0.54 23.50
N LEU A 99 -14.31 1.82 23.18
CA LEU A 99 -13.45 2.93 23.65
C LEU A 99 -13.35 3.04 25.18
N HIS A 100 -14.32 2.53 25.92
CA HIS A 100 -14.29 2.50 27.39
C HIS A 100 -13.23 1.54 27.97
N ARG A 101 -12.71 0.60 27.16
CA ARG A 101 -11.66 -0.35 27.57
C ARG A 101 -10.28 0.29 27.54
N LEU A 102 -10.12 1.41 26.85
CA LEU A 102 -8.84 2.09 26.71
C LEU A 102 -8.46 2.80 28.02
N PRO A 103 -7.19 2.66 28.49
CA PRO A 103 -6.77 3.20 29.78
C PRO A 103 -6.70 4.73 29.85
N GLY A 104 -6.62 5.41 28.69
CA GLY A 104 -6.45 6.86 28.64
C GLY A 104 -5.00 7.32 28.73
N GLY A 105 -4.82 8.64 28.92
CA GLY A 105 -3.49 9.23 29.06
C GLY A 105 -2.68 9.32 27.76
N TYR A 106 -3.34 9.34 26.60
CA TYR A 106 -2.67 9.51 25.31
C TYR A 106 -2.45 10.99 25.00
N ASP A 107 -1.30 11.30 24.40
CA ASP A 107 -0.95 12.63 23.91
C ASP A 107 -1.59 12.92 22.55
N ALA A 108 -1.81 11.88 21.74
CA ALA A 108 -2.42 12.00 20.41
C ALA A 108 -3.16 10.71 19.99
N VAL A 109 -4.08 10.86 19.05
CA VAL A 109 -4.72 9.75 18.31
C VAL A 109 -4.22 9.76 16.87
N PHE A 110 -3.76 8.61 16.41
CA PHE A 110 -3.33 8.39 15.04
C PHE A 110 -4.19 7.32 14.37
N CYS A 111 -4.84 7.64 13.26
CA CYS A 111 -5.57 6.68 12.46
C CYS A 111 -4.80 6.35 11.19
N PHE A 112 -4.44 5.08 11.02
CA PHE A 112 -3.88 4.56 9.77
C PHE A 112 -5.04 4.09 8.89
N ASN A 113 -5.52 5.01 8.04
CA ASN A 113 -6.78 4.85 7.33
C ASN A 113 -6.56 4.26 5.94
N THR A 114 -6.64 2.93 5.85
CA THR A 114 -6.61 2.19 4.59
C THR A 114 -7.95 2.30 3.87
N SER A 115 -8.95 1.56 4.34
CA SER A 115 -10.30 1.50 3.76
C SER A 115 -11.22 0.76 4.74
N PRO A 116 -12.38 1.27 5.07
CA PRO A 116 -13.07 2.48 4.61
C PRO A 116 -12.73 3.74 5.43
N VAL A 117 -13.14 4.92 4.95
CA VAL A 117 -12.99 6.18 5.71
C VAL A 117 -13.70 6.14 7.07
N LEU A 118 -14.75 5.32 7.23
CA LEU A 118 -15.46 5.10 8.50
C LEU A 118 -14.55 4.58 9.62
N MET A 119 -13.39 4.01 9.27
CA MET A 119 -12.37 3.56 10.20
C MET A 119 -11.91 4.68 11.15
N CYS A 120 -11.92 5.93 10.73
CA CYS A 120 -11.54 7.06 11.58
C CYS A 120 -12.61 7.47 12.61
N TRP A 121 -13.84 6.94 12.54
CA TRP A 121 -14.92 7.34 13.46
C TRP A 121 -14.63 7.07 14.95
N PRO A 122 -14.15 5.88 15.38
CA PRO A 122 -13.74 5.68 16.76
C PRO A 122 -12.61 6.62 17.19
N ALA A 123 -11.63 6.91 16.32
CA ALA A 123 -10.56 7.87 16.58
C ALA A 123 -11.11 9.28 16.84
N ILE A 124 -12.02 9.76 15.99
CA ILE A 124 -12.70 11.05 16.14
C ILE A 124 -13.45 11.12 17.49
N ARG A 125 -14.20 10.07 17.84
CA ARG A 125 -14.96 10.04 19.11
C ARG A 125 -14.02 10.09 20.32
N TYR A 126 -12.94 9.32 20.27
CA TYR A 126 -11.97 9.28 21.38
C TYR A 126 -11.27 10.64 21.54
N ALA A 127 -10.69 11.16 20.47
CA ALA A 127 -9.97 12.43 20.47
C ALA A 127 -10.84 13.60 20.97
N LYS A 128 -12.09 13.69 20.45
CA LYS A 128 -13.04 14.71 20.89
C LYS A 128 -13.41 14.60 22.37
N LYS A 129 -13.61 13.36 22.89
CA LYS A 129 -13.96 13.14 24.30
C LYS A 129 -12.84 13.53 25.24
N HIS A 130 -11.57 13.29 24.84
CA HIS A 130 -10.40 13.51 25.68
C HIS A 130 -9.66 14.82 25.37
N HIS A 131 -10.13 15.63 24.40
CA HIS A 131 -9.54 16.90 23.96
C HIS A 131 -8.07 16.77 23.55
N ILE A 132 -7.71 15.70 22.84
CA ILE A 132 -6.37 15.43 22.32
C ILE A 132 -6.35 15.47 20.80
N PRO A 133 -5.21 15.83 20.16
CA PRO A 133 -5.12 15.96 18.71
C PRO A 133 -5.36 14.63 18.00
N PHE A 134 -6.05 14.70 16.88
CA PHE A 134 -6.33 13.57 15.99
C PHE A 134 -5.68 13.78 14.62
N THR A 135 -4.77 12.87 14.25
CA THR A 135 -4.15 12.81 12.92
C THR A 135 -4.66 11.62 12.15
N ASN A 136 -5.16 11.86 10.92
CA ASN A 136 -5.64 10.79 10.02
C ASN A 136 -4.72 10.65 8.81
N TYR A 137 -4.10 9.48 8.66
CA TYR A 137 -3.28 9.15 7.49
C TYR A 137 -4.16 8.54 6.41
N VAL A 138 -4.43 9.32 5.36
CA VAL A 138 -5.31 8.94 4.25
C VAL A 138 -4.48 8.17 3.22
N LEU A 139 -4.61 6.86 3.20
CA LEU A 139 -3.92 5.98 2.25
C LEU A 139 -4.74 5.79 0.98
N ASP A 140 -6.05 5.59 1.17
CA ASP A 140 -7.03 5.49 0.10
C ASP A 140 -8.01 6.65 0.20
N ILE A 141 -8.24 7.34 -0.92
CA ILE A 141 -9.26 8.40 -0.95
C ILE A 141 -10.66 7.77 -1.05
N TRP A 142 -11.54 8.23 -0.17
CA TRP A 142 -12.93 7.76 -0.08
C TRP A 142 -13.91 8.89 -0.41
N PRO A 143 -15.04 8.59 -1.07
CA PRO A 143 -15.63 7.27 -1.34
C PRO A 143 -15.27 6.66 -2.70
N GLU A 144 -14.32 7.19 -3.43
CA GLU A 144 -13.97 6.77 -4.81
C GLU A 144 -13.69 5.26 -4.87
N ASN A 145 -12.91 4.73 -3.93
CA ASN A 145 -12.66 3.28 -3.84
C ASN A 145 -13.93 2.45 -3.61
N LEU A 146 -14.95 3.00 -2.93
CA LEU A 146 -16.23 2.31 -2.73
C LEU A 146 -16.96 2.09 -4.04
N TYR A 147 -16.87 3.05 -4.97
CA TYR A 147 -17.61 2.99 -6.24
C TYR A 147 -17.14 1.85 -7.12
N SER A 148 -15.84 1.57 -7.13
CA SER A 148 -15.27 0.45 -7.89
C SER A 148 -15.58 -0.89 -7.21
N VAL A 149 -15.44 -0.98 -5.88
CA VAL A 149 -15.67 -2.24 -5.14
C VAL A 149 -17.15 -2.65 -5.13
N LEU A 150 -18.07 -1.71 -4.94
CA LEU A 150 -19.51 -1.98 -4.84
C LEU A 150 -20.30 -1.67 -6.12
N ASN A 151 -19.62 -1.27 -7.21
CA ASN A 151 -20.24 -0.89 -8.50
C ASN A 151 -21.39 0.12 -8.32
N VAL A 152 -21.21 1.14 -7.47
CA VAL A 152 -22.23 2.15 -7.16
C VAL A 152 -22.38 3.11 -8.32
N LYS A 153 -23.47 3.01 -9.09
CA LYS A 153 -23.76 3.88 -10.25
C LYS A 153 -24.72 5.05 -9.91
N ASN A 154 -25.48 4.95 -8.83
CA ASN A 154 -26.47 5.94 -8.46
C ASN A 154 -25.80 7.24 -7.97
N LYS A 155 -26.06 8.36 -8.68
CA LYS A 155 -25.47 9.67 -8.39
C LYS A 155 -25.84 10.21 -7.00
N ALA A 156 -27.07 9.97 -6.52
CA ALA A 156 -27.50 10.42 -5.20
C ALA A 156 -26.75 9.67 -4.08
N LEU A 157 -26.58 8.34 -4.21
CA LEU A 157 -25.78 7.55 -3.26
C LEU A 157 -24.32 7.99 -3.27
N ARG A 158 -23.74 8.29 -4.44
CA ARG A 158 -22.39 8.86 -4.53
C ARG A 158 -22.26 10.19 -3.80
N ALA A 159 -23.23 11.10 -3.98
CA ALA A 159 -23.23 12.39 -3.30
C ALA A 159 -23.33 12.25 -1.78
N ILE A 160 -24.16 11.33 -1.28
CA ILE A 160 -24.27 11.04 0.16
C ILE A 160 -22.93 10.47 0.68
N ALA A 161 -22.35 9.47 0.02
CA ALA A 161 -21.08 8.89 0.41
C ALA A 161 -19.95 9.92 0.41
N GLN A 162 -19.93 10.82 -0.60
CA GLN A 162 -19.00 11.95 -0.67
C GLN A 162 -19.16 12.87 0.54
N GLY A 163 -20.39 13.29 0.84
CA GLY A 163 -20.67 14.18 1.98
C GLY A 163 -20.27 13.57 3.31
N VAL A 164 -20.50 12.26 3.52
CA VAL A 164 -20.07 11.53 4.72
C VAL A 164 -18.54 11.50 4.82
N SER A 165 -17.87 11.17 3.72
CA SER A 165 -16.42 11.11 3.69
C SER A 165 -15.77 12.47 3.98
N ASP A 166 -16.27 13.53 3.34
CA ASP A 166 -15.78 14.90 3.57
C ASP A 166 -16.02 15.35 5.01
N ALA A 167 -17.18 15.02 5.58
CA ALA A 167 -17.49 15.34 6.97
C ALA A 167 -16.57 14.61 7.95
N LEU A 168 -16.14 13.39 7.65
CA LEU A 168 -15.21 12.63 8.48
C LEU A 168 -13.80 13.20 8.36
N TYR A 169 -13.28 13.47 7.15
CA TYR A 169 -11.97 14.09 6.96
C TYR A 169 -11.86 15.45 7.67
N LYS A 170 -12.90 16.31 7.58
CA LYS A 170 -12.95 17.62 8.25
C LYS A 170 -12.87 17.56 9.78
N LYS A 171 -13.12 16.40 10.40
CA LYS A 171 -13.05 16.24 11.86
C LYS A 171 -11.66 15.88 12.37
N ALA A 172 -10.70 15.62 11.48
CA ALA A 172 -9.32 15.50 11.86
C ALA A 172 -8.71 16.88 12.13
N ASP A 173 -7.85 16.98 13.13
CA ASP A 173 -7.06 18.19 13.37
C ASP A 173 -5.96 18.31 12.31
N ARG A 174 -5.46 17.17 11.83
CA ARG A 174 -4.39 17.03 10.85
C ARG A 174 -4.65 15.85 9.93
N LEU A 175 -4.27 16.01 8.65
CA LEU A 175 -4.30 14.91 7.68
C LEU A 175 -2.88 14.61 7.19
N ILE A 176 -2.65 13.37 6.78
CA ILE A 176 -1.45 12.98 6.06
C ILE A 176 -1.88 12.42 4.71
N ALA A 177 -1.25 12.91 3.64
CA ALA A 177 -1.40 12.44 2.28
C ALA A 177 -0.12 11.74 1.81
N MET A 178 -0.22 10.74 0.95
CA MET A 178 0.95 10.04 0.40
C MET A 178 1.64 10.79 -0.74
N SER A 179 1.00 11.85 -1.28
CA SER A 179 1.49 12.61 -2.42
C SER A 179 0.93 14.04 -2.41
N GLU A 180 1.59 14.94 -3.14
CA GLU A 180 1.10 16.30 -3.33
C GLU A 180 -0.27 16.36 -4.04
N PRO A 181 -0.55 15.59 -5.12
CA PRO A 181 -1.87 15.56 -5.72
C PRO A 181 -2.98 15.12 -4.75
N LEU A 182 -2.69 14.15 -3.86
CA LEU A 182 -3.65 13.74 -2.83
C LEU A 182 -3.83 14.85 -1.78
N GLN A 183 -2.77 15.54 -1.37
CA GLN A 183 -2.86 16.71 -0.47
C GLN A 183 -3.76 17.78 -1.07
N GLN A 184 -3.53 18.15 -2.34
CA GLN A 184 -4.35 19.16 -3.04
C GLN A 184 -5.83 18.75 -3.11
N ARG A 185 -6.11 17.48 -3.41
CA ARG A 185 -7.46 16.93 -3.41
C ARG A 185 -8.11 17.02 -2.03
N LEU A 186 -7.37 16.68 -0.97
CA LEU A 186 -7.87 16.79 0.41
C LEU A 186 -8.11 18.25 0.82
N CYS A 187 -7.22 19.19 0.45
CA CYS A 187 -7.46 20.62 0.66
C CYS A 187 -8.78 21.08 0.01
N GLN A 188 -9.00 20.72 -1.26
CA GLN A 188 -10.22 21.05 -1.98
C GLN A 188 -11.48 20.49 -1.33
N ARG A 189 -11.45 19.24 -0.86
CA ARG A 189 -12.58 18.54 -0.27
C ARG A 189 -12.89 19.01 1.15
N THR A 190 -11.86 19.29 1.93
CA THR A 190 -12.02 19.60 3.36
C THR A 190 -12.06 21.11 3.65
N GLY A 191 -11.46 21.91 2.80
CA GLY A 191 -11.19 23.33 3.08
C GLY A 191 -10.07 23.54 4.10
N MET A 192 -9.34 22.48 4.47
CA MET A 192 -8.19 22.59 5.37
C MET A 192 -7.01 23.24 4.65
N PRO A 193 -6.26 24.11 5.34
CA PRO A 193 -5.08 24.72 4.75
C PRO A 193 -3.95 23.68 4.59
N PRO A 194 -3.07 23.82 3.57
CA PRO A 194 -2.01 22.84 3.28
C PRO A 194 -1.10 22.52 4.48
N GLN A 195 -0.89 23.48 5.39
CA GLN A 195 -0.07 23.27 6.61
C GLN A 195 -0.64 22.25 7.59
N LYS A 196 -1.93 21.96 7.49
CA LYS A 196 -2.59 20.91 8.28
C LYS A 196 -2.65 19.55 7.57
N ILE A 197 -2.15 19.47 6.34
CA ILE A 197 -2.13 18.25 5.53
C ILE A 197 -0.69 17.97 5.11
N ALA A 198 0.04 17.17 5.87
CA ALA A 198 1.41 16.80 5.54
C ALA A 198 1.47 15.86 4.34
N VAL A 199 2.50 15.99 3.52
CA VAL A 199 2.85 14.97 2.50
C VAL A 199 3.91 14.06 3.08
N ILE A 200 3.53 12.84 3.46
CA ILE A 200 4.42 11.80 3.97
C ILE A 200 4.11 10.53 3.18
N PRO A 201 4.92 10.16 2.18
CA PRO A 201 4.70 8.95 1.39
C PRO A 201 4.94 7.68 2.23
N GLN A 202 4.48 6.53 1.75
CA GLN A 202 4.84 5.27 2.36
C GLN A 202 6.30 4.91 2.04
N TYR A 203 7.03 4.51 3.06
CA TYR A 203 8.36 3.88 2.91
C TYR A 203 8.23 2.36 2.74
N CYS A 204 9.33 1.66 2.61
CA CYS A 204 9.39 0.21 2.77
C CYS A 204 10.25 -0.18 3.99
N GLU A 205 10.05 -1.38 4.50
CA GLU A 205 10.85 -1.95 5.58
C GLU A 205 12.31 -2.13 5.09
N ASP A 206 13.27 -1.97 6.01
CA ASP A 206 14.70 -1.92 5.68
C ASP A 206 15.22 -3.20 4.99
N PHE A 207 14.58 -4.35 5.23
CA PHE A 207 14.99 -5.61 4.60
C PHE A 207 14.81 -5.61 3.07
N TYR A 208 13.92 -4.79 2.50
CA TYR A 208 13.78 -4.65 1.04
C TYR A 208 15.01 -4.01 0.38
N ALA A 209 15.78 -3.23 1.12
CA ALA A 209 16.98 -2.57 0.63
C ALA A 209 18.21 -3.49 0.61
N VAL A 210 18.10 -4.70 1.17
CA VAL A 210 19.20 -5.68 1.28
C VAL A 210 18.98 -6.81 0.26
N PRO A 211 19.70 -6.82 -0.86
CA PRO A 211 19.60 -7.90 -1.85
C PRO A 211 19.94 -9.25 -1.23
N GLN A 212 19.15 -10.26 -1.53
CA GLN A 212 19.35 -11.65 -1.08
C GLN A 212 19.40 -12.59 -2.29
N PRO A 213 20.53 -12.73 -2.99
CA PRO A 213 20.63 -13.64 -4.13
C PRO A 213 20.29 -15.07 -3.73
N ASP A 214 19.45 -15.74 -4.54
CA ASP A 214 19.02 -17.12 -4.31
C ASP A 214 19.48 -18.01 -5.46
N ALA A 215 20.28 -19.01 -5.14
CA ALA A 215 20.88 -19.90 -6.14
C ALA A 215 19.83 -20.76 -6.87
N ALA A 216 18.73 -21.14 -6.21
CA ALA A 216 17.67 -21.92 -6.83
C ALA A 216 16.88 -21.07 -7.83
N LEU A 217 16.54 -19.82 -7.48
CA LEU A 217 15.91 -18.88 -8.40
C LEU A 217 16.83 -18.57 -9.59
N GLN A 218 18.15 -18.40 -9.35
CA GLN A 218 19.11 -18.16 -10.40
C GLN A 218 19.25 -19.37 -11.34
N ALA A 219 19.23 -20.60 -10.81
CA ALA A 219 19.26 -21.81 -11.62
C ALA A 219 17.99 -21.97 -12.47
N GLN A 220 16.83 -21.57 -11.96
CA GLN A 220 15.56 -21.72 -12.64
C GLN A 220 15.31 -20.64 -13.70
N PHE A 221 15.66 -19.39 -13.43
CA PHE A 221 15.32 -18.23 -14.24
C PHE A 221 16.53 -17.46 -14.81
N GLY A 222 17.74 -17.80 -14.38
CA GLY A 222 18.95 -17.21 -14.91
C GLY A 222 19.09 -17.43 -16.42
N GLY A 223 19.79 -16.52 -17.09
CA GLY A 223 19.96 -16.55 -18.54
C GLY A 223 18.77 -15.96 -19.33
N ARG A 224 17.75 -15.47 -18.65
CA ARG A 224 16.66 -14.67 -19.20
C ARG A 224 16.80 -13.22 -18.77
N PHE A 225 16.04 -12.33 -19.42
CA PHE A 225 15.84 -10.97 -18.93
C PHE A 225 14.56 -10.96 -18.07
N ASN A 226 14.70 -10.96 -16.76
CA ASN A 226 13.60 -11.11 -15.83
C ASN A 226 12.98 -9.75 -15.47
N LEU A 227 11.81 -9.48 -16.03
CA LEU A 227 10.89 -8.44 -15.56
C LEU A 227 10.05 -9.01 -14.43
N VAL A 228 10.12 -8.42 -13.25
CA VAL A 228 9.45 -8.98 -12.05
C VAL A 228 8.36 -8.05 -11.54
N PHE A 229 7.19 -8.63 -11.26
CA PHE A 229 6.13 -8.02 -10.49
C PHE A 229 5.92 -8.79 -9.20
N THR A 230 5.78 -8.08 -8.07
CA THR A 230 5.41 -8.69 -6.78
C THR A 230 4.17 -8.04 -6.21
N GLY A 231 3.19 -8.84 -5.76
CA GLY A 231 2.00 -8.32 -5.09
C GLY A 231 0.70 -9.03 -5.43
N THR A 232 -0.41 -8.47 -4.95
CA THR A 232 -1.74 -9.06 -5.17
C THR A 232 -2.22 -8.83 -6.59
N PHE A 233 -2.76 -9.86 -7.24
CA PHE A 233 -3.33 -9.78 -8.59
C PHE A 233 -4.77 -9.28 -8.51
N THR A 234 -4.96 -7.98 -8.72
CA THR A 234 -6.26 -7.32 -8.73
C THR A 234 -6.48 -6.55 -10.03
N PRO A 235 -7.72 -6.26 -10.42
CA PRO A 235 -7.99 -5.44 -11.62
C PRO A 235 -7.30 -4.07 -11.59
N ALA A 236 -7.11 -3.49 -10.40
CA ALA A 236 -6.42 -2.22 -10.23
C ALA A 236 -4.93 -2.26 -10.66
N GLN A 237 -4.33 -3.44 -10.76
CA GLN A 237 -2.92 -3.58 -11.20
C GLN A 237 -2.76 -3.66 -12.71
N SER A 238 -3.82 -3.83 -13.50
CA SER A 238 -3.78 -3.93 -14.99
C SER A 238 -2.65 -4.83 -15.52
N LEU A 239 -2.48 -6.01 -14.92
CA LEU A 239 -1.42 -6.94 -15.31
C LEU A 239 -1.62 -7.52 -16.73
N GLU A 240 -2.84 -7.50 -17.25
CA GLU A 240 -3.13 -7.84 -18.64
C GLU A 240 -2.37 -6.95 -19.63
N THR A 241 -2.24 -5.65 -19.31
CA THR A 241 -1.44 -4.70 -20.08
C THR A 241 0.04 -5.10 -20.10
N VAL A 242 0.58 -5.52 -18.96
CA VAL A 242 1.97 -5.96 -18.85
C VAL A 242 2.23 -7.23 -19.67
N ILE A 243 1.33 -8.23 -19.59
CA ILE A 243 1.42 -9.47 -20.37
C ILE A 243 1.39 -9.16 -21.86
N THR A 244 0.48 -8.28 -22.30
CA THR A 244 0.38 -7.85 -23.71
C THR A 244 1.65 -7.15 -24.17
N ALA A 245 2.19 -6.23 -23.37
CA ALA A 245 3.42 -5.51 -23.68
C ALA A 245 4.66 -6.42 -23.75
N VAL A 246 4.75 -7.42 -22.88
CA VAL A 246 5.84 -8.41 -22.91
C VAL A 246 5.78 -9.23 -24.22
N GLN A 247 4.61 -9.70 -24.60
CA GLN A 247 4.44 -10.45 -25.85
C GLN A 247 4.72 -9.58 -27.10
N ASP A 248 4.29 -8.32 -27.09
CA ASP A 248 4.62 -7.38 -28.18
C ASP A 248 6.14 -7.13 -28.26
N ALA A 249 6.81 -6.84 -27.14
CA ALA A 249 8.24 -6.63 -27.12
C ALA A 249 9.02 -7.87 -27.61
N ARG A 250 8.61 -9.08 -27.24
CA ARG A 250 9.19 -10.33 -27.74
C ARG A 250 9.03 -10.50 -29.24
N SER A 251 7.83 -10.24 -29.76
CA SER A 251 7.57 -10.29 -31.23
C SER A 251 8.44 -9.30 -32.02
N ARG A 252 8.97 -8.26 -31.35
CA ARG A 252 9.83 -7.22 -31.93
C ARG A 252 11.32 -7.41 -31.57
N GLY A 253 11.71 -8.61 -31.11
CA GLY A 253 13.10 -9.05 -30.95
C GLY A 253 13.63 -9.05 -29.51
N ALA A 254 12.80 -8.92 -28.49
CA ALA A 254 13.20 -9.10 -27.10
C ALA A 254 13.00 -10.56 -26.62
N ASP A 255 13.54 -11.54 -27.35
CA ASP A 255 13.27 -12.98 -27.18
C ASP A 255 13.58 -13.50 -25.77
N MET A 256 14.57 -12.91 -25.10
CA MET A 256 14.96 -13.29 -23.74
C MET A 256 14.10 -12.69 -22.64
N LEU A 257 13.17 -11.78 -22.98
CA LEU A 257 12.29 -11.13 -22.01
C LEU A 257 11.34 -12.15 -21.38
N HIS A 258 11.32 -12.19 -20.08
CA HIS A 258 10.51 -13.09 -19.26
C HIS A 258 9.84 -12.32 -18.14
N LEU A 259 8.52 -12.47 -17.99
CA LEU A 259 7.73 -11.87 -16.92
C LEU A 259 7.53 -12.88 -15.79
N LEU A 260 8.05 -12.54 -14.60
CA LEU A 260 7.86 -13.32 -13.40
C LEU A 260 6.81 -12.64 -12.51
N LEU A 261 5.64 -13.24 -12.40
CA LEU A 261 4.52 -12.77 -11.57
C LEU A 261 4.54 -13.48 -10.21
N VAL A 262 4.95 -12.74 -9.17
CA VAL A 262 5.06 -13.24 -7.79
C VAL A 262 3.92 -12.70 -6.95
N GLY A 263 3.03 -13.57 -6.52
CA GLY A 263 1.82 -13.24 -5.81
C GLY A 263 0.64 -14.10 -6.20
N ASP A 264 -0.54 -13.67 -5.78
CA ASP A 264 -1.81 -14.30 -6.11
C ASP A 264 -2.94 -13.28 -5.98
N GLY A 265 -4.14 -13.62 -6.43
CA GLY A 265 -5.29 -12.75 -6.28
C GLY A 265 -6.45 -13.08 -7.20
N MET A 266 -7.50 -12.29 -7.08
CA MET A 266 -8.77 -12.53 -7.79
C MET A 266 -8.65 -12.48 -9.33
N SER A 267 -7.64 -11.79 -9.87
CA SER A 267 -7.40 -11.71 -11.32
C SER A 267 -6.62 -12.89 -11.89
N ARG A 268 -6.08 -13.81 -11.06
CA ARG A 268 -5.17 -14.87 -11.52
C ARG A 268 -5.73 -15.68 -12.70
N ALA A 269 -6.96 -16.17 -12.58
CA ALA A 269 -7.56 -16.98 -13.65
C ALA A 269 -7.71 -16.22 -14.99
N ALA A 270 -8.05 -14.92 -14.92
CA ALA A 270 -8.14 -14.07 -16.09
C ALA A 270 -6.77 -13.82 -16.72
N LEU A 271 -5.72 -13.63 -15.91
CA LEU A 271 -4.35 -13.46 -16.37
C LEU A 271 -3.81 -14.74 -17.02
N GLU A 272 -4.07 -15.92 -16.47
CA GLU A 272 -3.70 -17.21 -17.07
C GLU A 272 -4.42 -17.44 -18.39
N ALA A 273 -5.70 -17.03 -18.49
CA ALA A 273 -6.44 -17.05 -19.75
C ALA A 273 -5.83 -16.10 -20.80
N LYS A 274 -5.40 -14.90 -20.37
CA LYS A 274 -4.74 -13.92 -21.24
C LYS A 274 -3.40 -14.41 -21.77
N VAL A 275 -2.60 -15.07 -20.94
CA VAL A 275 -1.34 -15.70 -21.36
C VAL A 275 -1.57 -16.75 -22.45
N LYS A 276 -2.60 -17.61 -22.30
CA LYS A 276 -2.98 -18.60 -23.33
C LYS A 276 -3.48 -17.95 -24.62
N GLU A 277 -4.33 -16.92 -24.51
CA GLU A 277 -4.85 -16.16 -25.66
C GLU A 277 -3.71 -15.60 -26.51
N LEU A 278 -2.65 -15.12 -25.87
CA LEU A 278 -1.50 -14.51 -26.53
C LEU A 278 -0.38 -15.50 -26.87
N HIS A 279 -0.54 -16.79 -26.59
CA HIS A 279 0.50 -17.81 -26.73
C HIS A 279 1.82 -17.40 -26.06
N ALA A 280 1.75 -16.89 -24.82
CA ALA A 280 2.87 -16.33 -24.07
C ALA A 280 3.33 -17.22 -22.91
N GLU A 281 3.01 -18.53 -22.93
CA GLU A 281 3.32 -19.48 -21.84
C GLU A 281 4.82 -19.63 -21.58
N ASP A 282 5.66 -19.43 -22.57
CA ASP A 282 7.12 -19.45 -22.45
C ASP A 282 7.70 -18.13 -21.94
N ALA A 283 6.92 -17.05 -22.01
CA ALA A 283 7.32 -15.70 -21.63
C ALA A 283 6.84 -15.30 -20.23
N VAL A 284 5.86 -15.98 -19.65
CA VAL A 284 5.22 -15.59 -18.39
C VAL A 284 5.17 -16.75 -17.39
N THR A 285 5.68 -16.52 -16.19
CA THR A 285 5.60 -17.49 -15.09
C THR A 285 4.82 -16.93 -13.91
N PHE A 286 3.81 -17.67 -13.49
CA PHE A 286 3.10 -17.42 -12.20
C PHE A 286 3.82 -18.19 -11.09
N TYR A 287 4.65 -17.50 -10.33
CA TYR A 287 5.48 -18.12 -9.30
C TYR A 287 4.71 -18.48 -8.03
N GLY A 288 3.60 -17.77 -7.77
CA GLY A 288 2.83 -17.89 -6.53
C GLY A 288 3.23 -16.89 -5.46
N SER A 289 2.54 -16.97 -4.31
CA SER A 289 2.79 -16.05 -3.18
C SER A 289 4.00 -16.52 -2.36
N VAL A 290 4.79 -15.56 -1.93
CA VAL A 290 5.92 -15.77 -1.01
C VAL A 290 5.77 -14.85 0.22
N PRO A 291 6.39 -15.19 1.36
CA PRO A 291 6.48 -14.28 2.50
C PRO A 291 7.15 -12.95 2.10
N ALA A 292 6.77 -11.85 2.74
CA ALA A 292 7.35 -10.53 2.45
C ALA A 292 8.88 -10.53 2.62
N THR A 293 9.40 -11.28 3.60
CA THR A 293 10.83 -11.45 3.87
C THR A 293 11.61 -12.16 2.77
N ASP A 294 10.92 -12.88 1.87
CA ASP A 294 11.54 -13.57 0.73
C ASP A 294 11.50 -12.73 -0.57
N ILE A 295 10.77 -11.62 -0.57
CA ILE A 295 10.73 -10.70 -1.72
C ILE A 295 12.14 -10.20 -2.13
N PRO A 296 13.08 -9.90 -1.20
CA PRO A 296 14.45 -9.54 -1.57
C PRO A 296 15.19 -10.60 -2.40
N LYS A 297 14.87 -11.90 -2.27
CA LYS A 297 15.39 -12.96 -3.11
C LYS A 297 14.92 -12.84 -4.55
N VAL A 298 13.64 -12.56 -4.69
CA VAL A 298 12.99 -12.39 -6.00
C VAL A 298 13.45 -11.09 -6.69
N THR A 299 13.51 -9.98 -5.95
CA THR A 299 13.99 -8.70 -6.51
C THR A 299 15.48 -8.74 -6.85
N ALA A 300 16.29 -9.53 -6.15
CA ALA A 300 17.69 -9.73 -6.49
C ALA A 300 17.87 -10.40 -7.86
N LEU A 301 16.99 -11.32 -8.23
CA LEU A 301 16.98 -11.99 -9.55
C LEU A 301 16.60 -11.02 -10.69
N ALA A 302 15.79 -10.00 -10.41
CA ALA A 302 15.21 -9.13 -11.44
C ALA A 302 16.27 -8.34 -12.20
N ASP A 303 16.13 -8.26 -13.53
CA ASP A 303 16.81 -7.28 -14.38
C ASP A 303 16.07 -5.94 -14.33
N ALA A 304 14.74 -5.98 -14.12
CA ALA A 304 13.88 -4.83 -13.90
C ALA A 304 12.64 -5.19 -13.08
N LEU A 305 12.06 -4.19 -12.42
CA LEU A 305 10.85 -4.30 -11.61
C LEU A 305 9.74 -3.45 -12.22
N ILE A 306 8.52 -3.98 -12.32
CA ILE A 306 7.36 -3.28 -12.91
C ILE A 306 6.32 -2.92 -11.87
N VAL A 307 5.94 -1.65 -11.82
CA VAL A 307 4.76 -1.15 -11.11
C VAL A 307 3.71 -0.75 -12.14
N CYS A 308 2.51 -1.27 -12.00
CA CYS A 308 1.42 -0.97 -12.93
C CYS A 308 0.11 -0.72 -12.19
N LEU A 309 -0.72 0.17 -12.73
CA LEU A 309 -2.07 0.46 -12.27
C LEU A 309 -2.98 0.66 -13.47
N SER A 310 -4.27 0.38 -13.28
CA SER A 310 -5.30 0.69 -14.26
C SER A 310 -5.51 2.20 -14.41
N ASP A 311 -6.05 2.61 -15.55
CA ASP A 311 -6.46 4.00 -15.77
C ASP A 311 -7.60 4.38 -14.83
N SER A 312 -7.25 5.12 -13.79
CA SER A 312 -8.19 5.67 -12.81
C SER A 312 -7.61 6.95 -12.22
N PRO A 313 -8.33 8.08 -12.33
CA PRO A 313 -7.90 9.35 -11.76
C PRO A 313 -7.58 9.28 -10.27
N ASP A 314 -8.26 8.40 -9.53
CA ASP A 314 -8.09 8.29 -8.08
C ASP A 314 -6.84 7.46 -7.73
N LEU A 315 -6.49 6.45 -8.53
CA LEU A 315 -5.24 5.71 -8.40
C LEU A 315 -4.02 6.59 -8.71
N GLY A 316 -4.15 7.52 -9.66
CA GLY A 316 -3.12 8.50 -9.98
C GLY A 316 -2.80 9.49 -8.86
N LEU A 317 -3.66 9.62 -7.85
CA LEU A 317 -3.39 10.46 -6.68
C LEU A 317 -2.41 9.83 -5.69
N THR A 318 -2.14 8.53 -5.80
CA THR A 318 -1.34 7.79 -4.82
C THR A 318 -0.03 7.30 -5.40
N VAL A 319 0.95 7.05 -4.52
CA VAL A 319 2.19 6.35 -4.87
C VAL A 319 2.08 4.94 -4.30
N PRO A 320 2.01 3.90 -5.14
CA PRO A 320 1.95 2.52 -4.65
C PRO A 320 3.16 2.19 -3.75
N ALA A 321 2.92 1.51 -2.63
CA ALA A 321 3.97 1.18 -1.65
C ALA A 321 5.14 0.39 -2.28
N LYS A 322 4.87 -0.40 -3.34
CA LYS A 322 5.91 -1.15 -4.07
C LYS A 322 6.91 -0.25 -4.82
N VAL A 323 6.57 1.00 -5.11
CA VAL A 323 7.53 1.97 -5.69
C VAL A 323 8.73 2.13 -4.78
N ALA A 324 8.48 2.38 -3.48
CA ALA A 324 9.56 2.50 -2.49
C ALA A 324 10.38 1.22 -2.36
N SER A 325 9.75 0.04 -2.26
CA SER A 325 10.48 -1.23 -2.10
C SER A 325 11.29 -1.60 -3.35
N TYR A 326 10.80 -1.28 -4.54
CA TYR A 326 11.53 -1.54 -5.78
C TYR A 326 12.72 -0.60 -5.96
N MET A 327 12.55 0.68 -5.64
CA MET A 327 13.66 1.63 -5.63
C MET A 327 14.71 1.25 -4.58
N ALA A 328 14.28 0.81 -3.39
CA ALA A 328 15.18 0.34 -2.33
C ALA A 328 16.03 -0.87 -2.76
N ALA A 329 15.46 -1.77 -3.58
CA ALA A 329 16.17 -2.93 -4.12
C ALA A 329 17.31 -2.55 -5.09
N GLY A 330 17.34 -1.29 -5.58
CA GLY A 330 18.41 -0.81 -6.46
C GLY A 330 18.40 -1.45 -7.86
N LYS A 331 17.21 -1.73 -8.36
CA LYS A 331 17.00 -2.27 -9.72
C LYS A 331 16.31 -1.22 -10.60
N PRO A 332 16.45 -1.30 -11.93
CA PRO A 332 15.64 -0.51 -12.85
C PRO A 332 14.15 -0.66 -12.54
N VAL A 333 13.42 0.45 -12.41
CA VAL A 333 11.98 0.44 -12.17
C VAL A 333 11.25 0.95 -13.40
N LEU A 334 10.25 0.19 -13.85
CA LEU A 334 9.30 0.60 -14.87
C LEU A 334 7.97 0.93 -14.22
N ALA A 335 7.30 1.97 -14.74
CA ALA A 335 5.93 2.32 -14.39
C ALA A 335 5.01 2.19 -15.62
N SER A 336 3.87 1.53 -15.45
CA SER A 336 2.73 1.56 -16.38
C SER A 336 1.51 2.04 -15.59
N MET A 337 1.44 3.34 -15.37
CA MET A 337 0.41 3.99 -14.55
C MET A 337 0.46 5.50 -14.76
N ASP A 338 -0.57 6.23 -14.32
CA ASP A 338 -0.63 7.68 -14.36
C ASP A 338 -0.34 8.33 -12.99
N GLY A 339 -0.13 9.63 -13.00
CA GLY A 339 -0.12 10.46 -11.79
C GLY A 339 1.14 10.38 -10.94
N ALA A 340 0.98 10.46 -9.62
CA ALA A 340 2.07 10.62 -8.65
C ALA A 340 3.09 9.47 -8.68
N GLY A 341 2.63 8.23 -8.85
CA GLY A 341 3.50 7.06 -8.92
C GLY A 341 4.38 7.05 -10.18
N ASN A 342 3.79 7.40 -11.34
CA ASN A 342 4.51 7.55 -12.60
C ASN A 342 5.59 8.64 -12.49
N ALA A 343 5.21 9.82 -11.98
CA ALA A 343 6.13 10.94 -11.77
C ALA A 343 7.31 10.58 -10.84
N ALA A 344 7.04 9.82 -9.78
CA ALA A 344 8.09 9.38 -8.85
C ALA A 344 9.09 8.43 -9.53
N VAL A 345 8.60 7.46 -10.34
CA VAL A 345 9.48 6.53 -11.08
C VAL A 345 10.31 7.27 -12.12
N ALA A 346 9.70 8.20 -12.87
CA ALA A 346 10.44 9.02 -13.84
C ALA A 346 11.52 9.91 -13.16
N ALA A 347 11.19 10.54 -12.03
CA ALA A 347 12.13 11.35 -11.25
C ALA A 347 13.30 10.53 -10.69
N ALA A 348 13.10 9.24 -10.42
CA ALA A 348 14.12 8.30 -9.99
C ALA A 348 14.99 7.74 -11.14
N GLY A 349 14.78 8.22 -12.37
CA GLY A 349 15.51 7.74 -13.55
C GLY A 349 14.96 6.42 -14.11
N GLY A 350 13.76 6.01 -13.72
CA GLY A 350 13.06 4.85 -14.29
C GLY A 350 12.35 5.16 -15.61
N LEU A 351 11.87 4.13 -16.29
CA LEU A 351 11.07 4.28 -17.50
C LEU A 351 9.57 4.30 -17.14
N SER A 352 8.81 5.14 -17.80
CA SER A 352 7.39 5.27 -17.51
C SER A 352 6.54 5.29 -18.78
N SER A 353 5.37 4.70 -18.72
CA SER A 353 4.33 4.71 -19.74
C SER A 353 2.98 5.05 -19.12
N PRO A 354 2.03 5.56 -19.89
CA PRO A 354 0.66 5.78 -19.41
C PRO A 354 0.02 4.48 -18.90
N ALA A 355 -0.97 4.63 -18.04
CA ALA A 355 -1.79 3.49 -17.61
C ALA A 355 -2.46 2.81 -18.81
N CYS A 356 -2.51 1.47 -18.79
CA CYS A 356 -3.15 0.64 -19.81
C CYS A 356 -2.61 0.82 -21.24
N ASP A 357 -1.47 1.45 -21.45
CA ASP A 357 -0.81 1.59 -22.75
C ASP A 357 0.25 0.49 -22.94
N ALA A 358 -0.19 -0.64 -23.49
CA ALA A 358 0.69 -1.78 -23.74
C ALA A 358 1.77 -1.49 -24.80
N ALA A 359 1.49 -0.64 -25.81
CA ALA A 359 2.45 -0.31 -26.86
C ALA A 359 3.60 0.57 -26.30
N ALA A 360 3.28 1.62 -25.56
CA ALA A 360 4.28 2.46 -24.91
C ALA A 360 5.12 1.66 -23.87
N LEU A 361 4.49 0.74 -23.16
CA LEU A 361 5.22 -0.15 -22.23
C LEU A 361 6.14 -1.11 -23.00
N ALA A 362 5.71 -1.67 -24.13
CA ALA A 362 6.54 -2.53 -24.98
C ALA A 362 7.77 -1.79 -25.53
N ASP A 363 7.62 -0.53 -25.92
CA ASP A 363 8.73 0.33 -26.36
C ASP A 363 9.76 0.51 -25.22
N ASN A 364 9.31 0.76 -24.00
CA ASN A 364 10.16 0.85 -22.83
C ASN A 364 10.87 -0.47 -22.52
N LEU A 365 10.18 -1.61 -22.64
CA LEU A 365 10.77 -2.94 -22.47
C LEU A 365 11.85 -3.23 -23.52
N LEU A 366 11.60 -2.89 -24.78
CA LEU A 366 12.59 -3.02 -25.85
C LEU A 366 13.82 -2.13 -25.60
N ALA A 367 13.62 -0.89 -25.18
CA ALA A 367 14.71 0.01 -24.83
C ALA A 367 15.57 -0.58 -23.71
N LEU A 368 14.92 -1.11 -22.65
CA LEU A 368 15.58 -1.65 -21.48
C LEU A 368 16.35 -2.96 -21.79
N THR A 369 15.80 -3.85 -22.62
CA THR A 369 16.47 -5.09 -23.03
C THR A 369 17.72 -4.85 -23.90
N ARG A 370 17.78 -3.69 -24.59
CA ARG A 370 18.94 -3.27 -25.39
C ARG A 370 20.03 -2.58 -24.59
N MET A 371 19.75 -2.17 -23.37
CA MET A 371 20.75 -1.57 -22.46
C MET A 371 21.77 -2.63 -22.01
N ASP A 372 23.00 -2.24 -21.90
CA ASP A 372 24.03 -3.08 -21.27
C ASP A 372 23.87 -3.16 -19.74
N ALA A 373 24.63 -4.02 -19.13
CA ALA A 373 24.57 -4.25 -17.66
C ALA A 373 24.93 -2.98 -16.86
N ALA A 374 25.86 -2.16 -17.37
CA ALA A 374 26.31 -0.94 -16.69
C ALA A 374 25.20 0.13 -16.73
N GLN A 375 24.50 0.28 -17.85
CA GLN A 375 23.38 1.20 -18.00
C GLN A 375 22.23 0.80 -17.07
N ARG A 376 21.88 -0.48 -17.00
CA ARG A 376 20.85 -0.97 -16.08
C ARG A 376 21.26 -0.78 -14.62
N ALA A 377 22.52 -1.04 -14.27
CA ALA A 377 23.04 -0.80 -12.93
C ALA A 377 22.97 0.69 -12.54
N ALA A 378 23.29 1.60 -13.45
CA ALA A 378 23.18 3.04 -13.23
C ALA A 378 21.73 3.47 -12.97
N MET A 379 20.74 2.93 -13.71
CA MET A 379 19.32 3.17 -13.45
C MET A 379 18.90 2.67 -12.06
N GLY A 380 19.33 1.47 -11.68
CA GLY A 380 19.06 0.90 -10.37
C GLY A 380 19.68 1.74 -9.24
N GLN A 381 20.89 2.24 -9.44
CA GLN A 381 21.57 3.13 -8.49
C GLN A 381 20.82 4.46 -8.33
N SER A 382 20.39 5.08 -9.43
CA SER A 382 19.56 6.29 -9.42
C SER A 382 18.26 6.07 -8.64
N ALA A 383 17.57 4.95 -8.86
CA ALA A 383 16.37 4.58 -8.12
C ALA A 383 16.65 4.44 -6.62
N LYS A 384 17.76 3.82 -6.23
CA LYS A 384 18.15 3.68 -4.82
C LYS A 384 18.51 5.01 -4.17
N GLU A 385 19.19 5.90 -4.87
CA GLU A 385 19.50 7.25 -4.39
C GLU A 385 18.22 8.05 -4.17
N TYR A 386 17.27 7.98 -5.09
CA TYR A 386 15.96 8.61 -4.94
C TYR A 386 15.20 8.04 -3.72
N TYR A 387 15.20 6.71 -3.52
CA TYR A 387 14.65 6.09 -2.33
C TYR A 387 15.27 6.66 -1.04
N LEU A 388 16.60 6.72 -0.98
CA LEU A 388 17.30 7.23 0.20
C LEU A 388 17.00 8.69 0.49
N ALA A 389 16.74 9.50 -0.54
CA ALA A 389 16.41 10.92 -0.41
C ALA A 389 14.94 11.15 -0.01
N HIS A 390 13.99 10.31 -0.49
CA HIS A 390 12.56 10.60 -0.40
C HIS A 390 11.74 9.57 0.38
N TYR A 391 12.21 8.31 0.51
CA TYR A 391 11.44 7.21 1.07
C TYR A 391 12.16 6.47 2.20
N ARG A 392 13.26 7.01 2.74
CA ARG A 392 14.01 6.37 3.83
C ARG A 392 13.11 6.19 5.06
N ARG A 393 13.02 4.93 5.54
CA ARG A 393 12.18 4.55 6.67
C ARG A 393 12.38 5.45 7.91
N SER A 394 13.62 5.60 8.37
CA SER A 394 13.93 6.38 9.58
C SER A 394 13.51 7.86 9.46
N GLU A 395 13.68 8.47 8.29
CA GLU A 395 13.29 9.86 8.05
C GLU A 395 11.76 10.03 8.04
N LEU A 396 11.04 9.11 7.38
CA LEU A 396 9.59 9.19 7.28
C LEU A 396 8.90 8.82 8.59
N LEU A 397 9.43 7.87 9.37
CA LEU A 397 8.95 7.58 10.72
C LEU A 397 9.08 8.82 11.62
N ARG A 398 10.26 9.47 11.65
CA ARG A 398 10.47 10.67 12.43
C ARG A 398 9.52 11.81 12.02
N LYS A 399 9.27 12.00 10.71
CA LYS A 399 8.27 12.95 10.21
C LYS A 399 6.86 12.61 10.69
N LEU A 400 6.49 11.32 10.68
CA LEU A 400 5.20 10.86 11.21
C LEU A 400 5.06 11.20 12.68
N GLU A 401 6.04 10.88 13.50
CA GLU A 401 6.06 11.15 14.95
C GLU A 401 5.89 12.64 15.25
N HIS A 402 6.73 13.48 14.66
CA HIS A 402 6.66 14.93 14.86
C HIS A 402 5.33 15.50 14.40
N PHE A 403 4.81 15.04 13.27
CA PHE A 403 3.52 15.54 12.78
C PHE A 403 2.35 15.07 13.65
N ILE A 404 2.37 13.83 14.14
CA ILE A 404 1.33 13.30 15.03
C ILE A 404 1.35 14.02 16.39
N LEU A 405 2.52 14.17 16.99
CA LEU A 405 2.66 14.73 18.35
C LEU A 405 2.65 16.26 18.38
N GLU A 406 3.34 16.91 17.43
CA GLU A 406 3.61 18.35 17.47
C GLU A 406 2.90 19.15 16.35
N GLY A 407 2.49 18.49 15.25
CA GLY A 407 1.88 19.14 14.10
C GLY A 407 2.88 19.83 13.15
N ARG A 408 4.15 19.41 13.21
CA ARG A 408 5.23 19.90 12.35
C ARG A 408 5.84 18.74 11.55
N VAL A 409 6.27 19.00 10.31
CA VAL A 409 6.95 18.01 9.44
C VAL A 409 8.42 18.33 9.41
#